data_54c700cc51f8636963723e08ff417034
#
_entry.id   54c700cc51f8636963723e08ff417034
#
_cell.length_a   1.000
_cell.length_b   1.000
_cell.length_c   1.000
_cell.angle_alpha   90.00
_cell.angle_beta   90.00
_cell.angle_gamma   90.00
#
_symmetry.space_group_name_H-M   'P 1'
#
loop_
_entity.id
_entity.type
_entity.pdbx_description
1 polymer ?
#
loop_
_entity_poly.entity_id
_entity_poly.type
_entity_poly.pdbx_seq_one_letter_code
_entity_poly.pdbx_strand_id
1 'polypeptide(L)'
;MKHLPILIACLPMFTWANEQPISIQNEFNRFQQQTKKQNEQFQQVQQQRWFEQHQYQVEQQENDQADLSQVCLPYSEIQFVGFHLIDPLPFAPKKNECLNEDRLNQLSQALTAAYLALGYIYNPFQFEDDHSGKLTMRVTEGRISQLSSNSHRLNFSMLLPNSLGKPLNIKDLDQALDQANKMPGSKVSVDVLPAKNGEIELAFVNEEKSRLTGYLGLDNFASKRSGRWQAKGGLNIDNPLGLSDSLYLNVSHSLKSYHHNFNRSLSFFHTIPYGYWTLSSFGSFSAFKSNVPLQHHSVEQKGHTWQAALRGDYTFRRDSNSISNLYAQLERIKSKSYFQDSLILLQSPTLTTVQIGVNHLQLFSYGSLITDFSYERGLRWWNATLNQGQDQPEGQFNRWRAELQFNAFYPIKSQTFHQSSRLIGQYSRNYLPAIKQEELLGRYAVRGINDFSQSAEKNIVLRNNFGWLYQYKQWQIEPYLGMDIGMQKATSPDADSQKAFGYAVGLKTTHPAWYMQLEWATGRLFQRNQIVQERSINANWYVMF
;
A
#
# COMPACT_ATOMS: atom_id res chain seq x y z
N MET A 1 27.62 -38.12 4.46
CA MET A 1 26.55 -39.01 4.01
C MET A 1 25.83 -39.55 5.23
N LYS A 2 24.67 -39.00 5.58
CA LYS A 2 23.73 -39.56 6.55
C LYS A 2 22.33 -39.34 6.01
N HIS A 3 21.65 -40.41 5.73
CA HIS A 3 20.33 -40.48 5.14
C HIS A 3 19.28 -39.93 6.10
N LEU A 4 18.45 -39.00 5.60
CA LEU A 4 17.25 -38.50 6.24
C LEU A 4 16.08 -39.36 5.75
N PRO A 5 15.30 -40.03 6.58
CA PRO A 5 14.13 -40.77 6.11
C PRO A 5 12.99 -39.83 5.78
N ILE A 6 12.48 -39.95 4.59
CA ILE A 6 11.24 -39.29 4.13
C ILE A 6 10.07 -39.99 4.81
N LEU A 7 9.43 -39.33 5.76
CA LEU A 7 8.18 -39.80 6.39
C LEU A 7 7.02 -39.50 5.41
N ILE A 8 6.63 -40.50 4.63
CA ILE A 8 5.37 -40.50 3.87
C ILE A 8 4.26 -40.83 4.88
N ALA A 9 3.60 -39.80 5.40
CA ALA A 9 2.41 -39.97 6.23
C ALA A 9 1.17 -40.20 5.33
N CYS A 10 0.52 -41.33 5.52
CA CYS A 10 -0.72 -41.74 4.85
C CYS A 10 -1.81 -40.66 4.95
N LEU A 11 -2.32 -40.25 3.81
CA LEU A 11 -3.52 -39.41 3.68
C LEU A 11 -4.76 -40.21 4.10
N PRO A 12 -5.57 -39.76 5.05
CA PRO A 12 -6.85 -40.38 5.32
C PRO A 12 -7.86 -40.08 4.21
N MET A 13 -8.63 -41.08 3.88
CA MET A 13 -9.67 -41.12 2.84
C MET A 13 -10.65 -39.94 2.95
N PHE A 14 -11.00 -39.42 1.79
CA PHE A 14 -12.01 -38.38 1.59
C PHE A 14 -13.38 -38.88 2.10
N THR A 15 -13.88 -38.29 3.17
CA THR A 15 -15.31 -38.32 3.46
C THR A 15 -15.98 -37.20 2.67
N TRP A 16 -16.92 -37.56 1.83
CA TRP A 16 -17.77 -36.62 1.09
C TRP A 16 -18.58 -35.79 2.10
N ALA A 17 -18.24 -34.52 2.24
CA ALA A 17 -19.07 -33.58 2.98
C ALA A 17 -20.33 -33.31 2.16
N ASN A 18 -21.50 -33.42 2.77
CA ASN A 18 -22.79 -33.05 2.20
C ASN A 18 -22.69 -31.65 1.58
N GLU A 19 -22.84 -31.54 0.27
CA GLU A 19 -22.90 -30.27 -0.44
C GLU A 19 -24.20 -29.54 -0.04
N GLN A 20 -24.09 -28.60 0.87
CA GLN A 20 -25.19 -27.67 1.14
C GLN A 20 -25.46 -26.81 -0.10
N PRO A 21 -26.73 -26.52 -0.42
CA PRO A 21 -27.05 -25.67 -1.57
C PRO A 21 -26.50 -24.27 -1.34
N ILE A 22 -25.42 -23.95 -2.05
CA ILE A 22 -24.83 -22.61 -2.03
C ILE A 22 -25.85 -21.66 -2.65
N SER A 23 -26.29 -20.64 -1.92
CA SER A 23 -27.30 -19.71 -2.43
C SER A 23 -26.79 -18.99 -3.69
N ILE A 24 -27.70 -18.73 -4.62
CA ILE A 24 -27.46 -17.96 -5.86
C ILE A 24 -26.78 -16.61 -5.56
N GLN A 25 -27.10 -16.02 -4.42
CA GLN A 25 -26.55 -14.77 -3.94
C GLN A 25 -25.03 -14.84 -3.66
N ASN A 26 -24.51 -16.00 -3.25
CA ASN A 26 -23.10 -16.16 -2.88
C ASN A 26 -22.14 -16.04 -4.07
N GLU A 27 -22.47 -16.53 -5.26
CA GLU A 27 -21.60 -16.44 -6.44
C GLU A 27 -21.48 -14.99 -6.94
N PHE A 28 -22.58 -14.25 -6.93
CA PHE A 28 -22.57 -12.85 -7.31
C PHE A 28 -21.81 -11.98 -6.30
N ASN A 29 -22.03 -12.19 -5.01
CA ASN A 29 -21.31 -11.48 -3.96
C ASN A 29 -19.79 -11.73 -4.06
N ARG A 30 -19.37 -12.96 -4.29
CA ARG A 30 -17.97 -13.33 -4.54
C ARG A 30 -17.38 -12.58 -5.72
N PHE A 31 -18.09 -12.55 -6.82
CA PHE A 31 -17.65 -11.83 -8.00
C PHE A 31 -17.47 -10.33 -7.73
N GLN A 32 -18.42 -9.70 -7.05
CA GLN A 32 -18.34 -8.30 -6.67
C GLN A 32 -17.17 -8.04 -5.72
N GLN A 33 -16.95 -8.90 -4.74
CA GLN A 33 -15.83 -8.80 -3.81
C GLN A 33 -14.47 -8.97 -4.51
N GLN A 34 -14.37 -9.87 -5.46
CA GLN A 34 -13.16 -10.06 -6.26
C GLN A 34 -12.80 -8.78 -7.05
N THR A 35 -13.78 -8.10 -7.64
CA THR A 35 -13.58 -6.83 -8.35
C THR A 35 -13.09 -5.72 -7.40
N LYS A 36 -13.68 -5.61 -6.21
CA LYS A 36 -13.25 -4.67 -5.17
C LYS A 36 -11.80 -4.91 -4.75
N LYS A 37 -11.43 -6.17 -4.51
CA LYS A 37 -10.08 -6.55 -4.06
C LYS A 37 -8.98 -6.28 -5.09
N GLN A 38 -9.27 -6.25 -6.36
CA GLN A 38 -8.28 -5.89 -7.40
C GLN A 38 -7.77 -4.45 -7.22
N ASN A 39 -8.67 -3.51 -6.90
CA ASN A 39 -8.28 -2.12 -6.62
C ASN A 39 -7.44 -2.01 -5.33
N GLU A 40 -7.90 -2.66 -4.25
CA GLU A 40 -7.19 -2.66 -2.97
C GLU A 40 -5.78 -3.27 -3.08
N GLN A 41 -5.61 -4.35 -3.86
CA GLN A 41 -4.31 -4.98 -4.08
C GLN A 41 -3.29 -4.05 -4.75
N PHE A 42 -3.71 -3.26 -5.73
CA PHE A 42 -2.80 -2.34 -6.38
C PHE A 42 -2.26 -1.29 -5.40
N GLN A 43 -3.14 -0.72 -4.57
CA GLN A 43 -2.73 0.24 -3.53
C GLN A 43 -1.73 -0.37 -2.53
N GLN A 44 -1.94 -1.63 -2.14
CA GLN A 44 -1.02 -2.36 -1.24
C GLN A 44 0.36 -2.59 -1.88
N VAL A 45 0.42 -2.95 -3.16
CA VAL A 45 1.69 -3.13 -3.88
C VAL A 45 2.49 -1.83 -3.94
N GLN A 46 1.84 -0.68 -4.15
CA GLN A 46 2.51 0.62 -4.13
C GLN A 46 3.12 0.94 -2.76
N GLN A 47 2.39 0.66 -1.69
CA GLN A 47 2.86 0.86 -0.31
C GLN A 47 4.03 -0.07 0.05
N GLN A 48 3.96 -1.33 -0.39
CA GLN A 48 5.01 -2.31 -0.13
C GLN A 48 6.32 -1.94 -0.85
N ARG A 49 6.26 -1.44 -2.09
CA ARG A 49 7.44 -0.97 -2.83
C ARG A 49 8.14 0.17 -2.11
N TRP A 50 7.38 1.13 -1.61
CA TRP A 50 7.95 2.23 -0.84
C TRP A 50 8.70 1.71 0.40
N PHE A 51 8.12 0.75 1.13
CA PHE A 51 8.76 0.11 2.26
C PHE A 51 10.10 -0.57 1.90
N GLU A 52 10.12 -1.33 0.81
CA GLU A 52 11.34 -2.02 0.33
C GLU A 52 12.47 -1.05 -0.03
N GLN A 53 12.13 0.15 -0.52
CA GLN A 53 13.11 1.19 -0.88
C GLN A 53 13.75 1.85 0.34
N HIS A 54 13.06 1.92 1.49
CA HIS A 54 13.50 2.65 2.68
C HIS A 54 14.13 1.76 3.78
N GLN A 55 14.19 0.45 3.61
CA GLN A 55 14.78 -0.46 4.59
C GLN A 55 16.32 -0.31 4.77
N TYR A 56 17.02 0.39 3.89
CA TYR A 56 18.49 0.41 3.82
C TYR A 56 19.15 1.74 4.25
N GLN A 57 18.45 2.69 4.86
CA GLN A 57 19.00 4.01 5.18
C GLN A 57 19.22 4.26 6.68
N VAL A 58 19.96 3.40 7.36
CA VAL A 58 20.48 3.71 8.70
C VAL A 58 21.99 3.51 8.71
N GLU A 59 22.73 4.46 8.15
CA GLU A 59 24.14 4.64 8.47
C GLU A 59 24.28 5.60 9.66
N GLN A 60 24.88 5.12 10.75
CA GLN A 60 25.29 5.95 11.87
C GLN A 60 26.58 6.67 11.49
N GLN A 61 26.57 8.00 11.51
CA GLN A 61 27.82 8.79 11.48
C GLN A 61 28.49 8.68 12.85
N GLU A 62 29.71 8.14 12.88
CA GLU A 62 30.59 8.22 14.02
C GLU A 62 31.14 9.65 14.14
N ASN A 63 31.02 10.25 15.33
CA ASN A 63 31.61 11.54 15.66
C ASN A 63 33.06 11.32 16.09
N ASP A 64 34.02 11.75 15.29
CA ASP A 64 35.40 11.93 15.70
C ASP A 64 35.49 13.17 16.60
N GLN A 65 35.79 12.97 17.87
CA GLN A 65 36.15 14.06 18.80
C GLN A 65 37.64 14.42 18.63
N ALA A 66 37.89 15.54 17.96
CA ALA A 66 39.23 16.13 17.93
C ALA A 66 39.51 16.88 19.27
N ASP A 67 40.73 16.78 19.75
CA ASP A 67 41.21 17.51 20.94
C ASP A 67 41.44 18.99 20.55
N LEU A 68 40.54 19.88 20.98
CA LEU A 68 40.44 21.25 20.49
C LEU A 68 41.10 22.25 21.46
N SER A 69 41.60 23.36 20.93
CA SER A 69 42.31 24.41 21.68
C SER A 69 41.41 25.14 22.68
N GLN A 70 41.86 25.29 23.93
CA GLN A 70 41.16 26.01 25.01
C GLN A 70 41.48 27.52 25.06
N VAL A 71 42.21 28.06 24.11
CA VAL A 71 42.60 29.47 24.08
C VAL A 71 41.44 30.36 23.67
N CYS A 72 41.11 31.38 24.46
CA CYS A 72 40.09 32.38 24.11
C CYS A 72 40.54 33.23 22.92
N LEU A 73 39.67 33.36 21.92
CA LEU A 73 39.88 34.27 20.80
C LEU A 73 39.62 35.72 21.22
N PRO A 74 40.26 36.74 20.58
CA PRO A 74 40.19 38.14 20.96
C PRO A 74 38.89 38.85 20.54
N TYR A 75 37.76 38.14 20.56
CA TYR A 75 36.46 38.70 20.18
C TYR A 75 35.53 38.84 21.37
N SER A 76 34.80 39.94 21.44
CA SER A 76 33.84 40.26 22.51
C SER A 76 32.39 39.87 22.15
N GLU A 77 32.09 39.71 20.87
CA GLU A 77 30.74 39.52 20.36
C GLU A 77 30.77 38.78 19.02
N ILE A 78 29.73 37.97 18.74
CA ILE A 78 29.48 37.36 17.43
C ILE A 78 28.34 38.10 16.74
N GLN A 79 28.58 38.51 15.50
CA GLN A 79 27.57 39.08 14.61
C GLN A 79 27.08 38.01 13.63
N PHE A 80 25.75 37.84 13.48
CA PHE A 80 25.14 36.88 12.59
C PHE A 80 24.70 37.55 11.28
N VAL A 81 25.08 36.98 10.13
CA VAL A 81 24.75 37.50 8.80
C VAL A 81 24.24 36.40 7.88
N GLY A 82 23.18 36.66 7.14
CA GLY A 82 22.63 35.73 6.16
C GLY A 82 21.56 34.76 6.67
N PHE A 83 21.21 34.85 7.95
CA PHE A 83 20.19 34.00 8.57
C PHE A 83 18.78 34.52 8.25
N HIS A 84 18.03 33.81 7.43
CA HIS A 84 16.64 34.14 7.04
C HIS A 84 15.66 33.02 7.39
N LEU A 85 16.14 31.78 7.50
CA LEU A 85 15.32 30.59 7.73
C LEU A 85 15.19 30.22 9.21
N ILE A 86 16.17 30.63 10.03
CA ILE A 86 16.16 30.46 11.50
C ILE A 86 16.58 31.77 12.18
N ASP A 87 16.14 31.94 13.43
CA ASP A 87 16.67 32.99 14.30
C ASP A 87 17.93 32.46 15.05
N PRO A 88 19.13 33.02 14.81
CA PRO A 88 20.35 32.57 15.47
C PRO A 88 20.51 33.11 16.92
N LEU A 89 19.75 34.14 17.32
CA LEU A 89 19.90 34.84 18.61
C LEU A 89 19.77 33.92 19.85
N PRO A 90 18.85 32.92 19.86
CA PRO A 90 18.77 32.00 21.00
C PRO A 90 20.03 31.16 21.25
N PHE A 91 20.87 31.01 20.23
CA PHE A 91 22.13 30.24 20.29
C PHE A 91 23.36 31.12 20.56
N ALA A 92 23.19 32.45 20.51
CA ALA A 92 24.29 33.41 20.66
C ALA A 92 25.01 33.23 22.00
N PRO A 93 26.35 33.24 22.00
CA PRO A 93 27.14 33.30 23.24
C PRO A 93 26.79 34.55 24.06
N LYS A 94 26.92 34.47 25.39
CA LYS A 94 26.71 35.63 26.25
C LYS A 94 27.80 36.66 25.99
N LYS A 95 27.47 37.93 26.19
CA LYS A 95 28.45 39.04 26.05
C LYS A 95 29.63 38.82 26.99
N ASN A 96 30.87 38.92 26.46
CA ASN A 96 32.13 38.65 27.15
C ASN A 96 32.34 37.19 27.59
N GLU A 97 31.61 36.24 27.01
CA GLU A 97 31.91 34.80 27.14
C GLU A 97 33.22 34.49 26.38
N CYS A 98 34.04 33.58 26.92
CA CYS A 98 35.25 33.14 26.23
C CYS A 98 34.88 32.41 24.95
N LEU A 99 35.20 32.98 23.81
CA LEU A 99 35.03 32.37 22.50
C LEU A 99 36.30 31.59 22.17
N ASN A 100 36.28 30.29 22.35
CA ASN A 100 37.32 29.37 21.90
C ASN A 100 36.81 28.50 20.75
N GLU A 101 37.67 27.71 20.19
CA GLU A 101 37.35 26.81 19.07
C GLU A 101 36.19 25.84 19.41
N ASP A 102 36.22 25.30 20.64
CA ASP A 102 35.14 24.42 21.13
C ASP A 102 33.78 25.11 21.14
N ARG A 103 33.74 26.37 21.60
CA ARG A 103 32.49 27.14 21.68
C ARG A 103 31.93 27.47 20.30
N LEU A 104 32.80 27.81 19.34
CA LEU A 104 32.40 28.04 17.94
C LEU A 104 31.89 26.77 17.27
N ASN A 105 32.52 25.62 17.53
CA ASN A 105 32.05 24.33 17.04
C ASN A 105 30.70 23.93 17.64
N GLN A 106 30.52 24.12 18.97
CA GLN A 106 29.21 23.90 19.61
C GLN A 106 28.12 24.80 19.03
N LEU A 107 28.43 26.08 18.77
CA LEU A 107 27.51 27.01 18.14
C LEU A 107 27.15 26.55 16.73
N SER A 108 28.15 26.18 15.92
CA SER A 108 27.93 25.68 14.56
C SER A 108 27.09 24.40 14.55
N GLN A 109 27.36 23.46 15.46
CA GLN A 109 26.57 22.22 15.61
C GLN A 109 25.13 22.50 16.03
N ALA A 110 24.91 23.42 17.00
CA ALA A 110 23.57 23.77 17.45
C ALA A 110 22.75 24.45 16.34
N LEU A 111 23.35 25.35 15.56
CA LEU A 111 22.73 26.00 14.43
C LEU A 111 22.45 24.98 13.29
N THR A 112 23.42 24.10 13.00
CA THR A 112 23.20 23.01 12.03
C THR A 112 22.03 22.13 12.45
N ALA A 113 21.96 21.75 13.73
CA ALA A 113 20.83 20.95 14.26
C ALA A 113 19.49 21.69 14.13
N ALA A 114 19.49 23.03 14.35
CA ALA A 114 18.29 23.85 14.16
C ALA A 114 17.81 23.86 12.68
N TYR A 115 18.73 24.03 11.72
CA TYR A 115 18.43 23.95 10.28
C TYR A 115 17.91 22.56 9.90
N LEU A 116 18.60 21.50 10.36
CA LEU A 116 18.18 20.10 10.08
C LEU A 116 16.81 19.78 10.68
N ALA A 117 16.49 20.28 11.86
CA ALA A 117 15.17 20.10 12.47
C ALA A 117 14.03 20.69 11.61
N LEU A 118 14.30 21.75 10.86
CA LEU A 118 13.38 22.35 9.89
C LEU A 118 13.46 21.69 8.50
N GLY A 119 14.45 20.83 8.28
CA GLY A 119 14.67 20.11 7.02
C GLY A 119 15.63 20.77 6.04
N TYR A 120 16.32 21.85 6.42
CA TYR A 120 17.29 22.52 5.55
C TYR A 120 18.67 21.89 5.70
N ILE A 121 19.21 21.33 4.61
CA ILE A 121 20.41 20.47 4.65
C ILE A 121 21.68 21.12 4.07
N TYR A 122 21.58 22.29 3.44
CA TYR A 122 22.73 22.95 2.82
C TYR A 122 22.85 24.40 3.30
N ASN A 123 23.57 24.58 4.41
CA ASN A 123 23.74 25.85 5.09
C ASN A 123 25.18 26.00 5.62
N PRO A 124 26.19 26.11 4.73
CA PRO A 124 27.58 26.27 5.19
C PRO A 124 27.80 27.56 5.94
N PHE A 125 28.53 27.47 7.05
CA PHE A 125 28.95 28.60 7.87
C PHE A 125 30.37 29.03 7.51
N GLN A 126 30.60 30.34 7.56
CA GLN A 126 31.91 30.95 7.42
C GLN A 126 32.13 31.94 8.56
N PHE A 127 33.32 31.95 9.15
CA PHE A 127 33.72 32.92 10.15
C PHE A 127 34.65 33.98 9.49
N GLU A 128 34.29 35.24 9.60
CA GLU A 128 35.00 36.37 9.04
C GLU A 128 35.44 37.27 10.17
N ASP A 129 36.72 37.63 10.17
CA ASP A 129 37.30 38.63 11.07
C ASP A 129 37.52 39.94 10.30
N ASP A 130 36.82 41.00 10.68
CA ASP A 130 36.96 42.36 10.12
C ASP A 130 37.90 43.24 10.94
N HIS A 131 38.59 42.66 11.92
CA HIS A 131 39.51 43.35 12.86
C HIS A 131 38.82 44.44 13.71
N SER A 132 37.51 44.44 13.83
CA SER A 132 36.73 45.35 14.68
C SER A 132 36.60 44.88 16.14
N GLY A 133 37.14 43.70 16.47
CA GLY A 133 36.95 43.03 17.76
C GLY A 133 35.64 42.23 17.85
N LYS A 134 34.91 42.09 16.73
CA LYS A 134 33.74 41.25 16.59
C LYS A 134 34.04 40.15 15.56
N LEU A 135 33.51 38.96 15.81
CA LEU A 135 33.57 37.85 14.88
C LEU A 135 32.25 37.77 14.10
N THR A 136 32.30 37.83 12.79
CA THR A 136 31.10 37.66 11.94
C THR A 136 30.93 36.20 11.56
N MET A 137 29.81 35.62 11.96
CA MET A 137 29.37 34.30 11.48
C MET A 137 28.36 34.48 10.35
N ARG A 138 28.79 34.13 9.14
CA ARG A 138 27.98 34.21 7.94
C ARG A 138 27.47 32.83 7.56
N VAL A 139 26.16 32.71 7.27
CA VAL A 139 25.57 31.50 6.68
C VAL A 139 25.22 31.77 5.23
N THR A 140 25.41 30.77 4.40
CA THR A 140 24.88 30.73 3.03
C THR A 140 23.71 29.73 3.00
N GLU A 141 22.49 30.26 2.97
CA GLU A 141 21.27 29.44 2.82
C GLU A 141 21.11 29.06 1.35
N GLY A 142 21.55 27.85 1.00
CA GLY A 142 21.61 27.40 -0.39
C GLY A 142 20.25 27.31 -1.06
N ARG A 143 20.13 27.93 -2.24
CA ARG A 143 18.91 27.97 -3.05
C ARG A 143 19.10 27.17 -4.33
N ILE A 144 18.05 26.43 -4.72
CA ILE A 144 18.07 25.60 -5.92
C ILE A 144 18.12 26.50 -7.16
N SER A 145 19.25 26.46 -7.90
CA SER A 145 19.41 27.21 -9.16
C SER A 145 19.11 26.37 -10.39
N GLN A 146 19.38 25.06 -10.31
CA GLN A 146 19.22 24.17 -11.45
C GLN A 146 18.75 22.79 -11.04
N LEU A 147 17.93 22.19 -11.89
CA LEU A 147 17.51 20.77 -11.84
C LEU A 147 18.00 20.09 -13.11
N SER A 148 18.76 19.03 -12.98
CA SER A 148 19.26 18.24 -14.10
C SER A 148 18.98 16.76 -13.93
N SER A 149 18.94 15.99 -15.02
CA SER A 149 18.79 14.54 -14.98
C SER A 149 19.39 13.88 -16.22
N ASN A 150 19.85 12.65 -16.02
CA ASN A 150 20.24 11.74 -17.09
C ASN A 150 19.03 11.06 -17.78
N SER A 151 17.80 11.32 -17.34
CA SER A 151 16.58 10.61 -17.75
C SER A 151 15.49 11.55 -18.24
N HIS A 152 14.90 11.26 -19.39
CA HIS A 152 13.70 11.94 -19.89
C HIS A 152 12.39 11.47 -19.22
N ARG A 153 12.44 10.50 -18.31
CA ARG A 153 11.25 10.05 -17.57
C ARG A 153 10.90 10.96 -16.40
N LEU A 154 11.84 11.84 -16.00
CA LEU A 154 11.64 12.74 -14.86
C LEU A 154 11.15 14.11 -15.36
N ASN A 155 9.96 14.47 -14.92
CA ASN A 155 9.37 15.78 -15.19
C ASN A 155 9.40 16.62 -13.89
N PHE A 156 10.36 17.53 -13.78
CA PHE A 156 10.58 18.32 -12.57
C PHE A 156 9.43 19.28 -12.25
N SER A 157 8.69 19.76 -13.25
CA SER A 157 7.51 20.59 -13.00
C SER A 157 6.39 19.82 -12.28
N MET A 158 6.41 18.49 -12.37
CA MET A 158 5.50 17.59 -11.66
C MET A 158 6.08 17.13 -10.32
N LEU A 159 7.37 16.78 -10.29
CA LEU A 159 8.01 16.22 -9.09
C LEU A 159 8.36 17.28 -8.04
N LEU A 160 8.88 18.44 -8.47
CA LEU A 160 9.33 19.56 -7.64
C LEU A 160 8.75 20.89 -8.15
N PRO A 161 7.44 21.08 -8.14
CA PRO A 161 6.81 22.28 -8.67
C PRO A 161 7.29 23.55 -7.91
N ASN A 162 7.71 24.57 -8.67
CA ASN A 162 8.15 25.86 -8.12
C ASN A 162 9.33 25.78 -7.13
N SER A 163 10.26 24.85 -7.30
CA SER A 163 11.41 24.67 -6.41
C SER A 163 12.59 25.61 -6.72
N LEU A 164 12.74 26.06 -7.98
CA LEU A 164 13.84 26.97 -8.36
C LEU A 164 13.79 28.28 -7.57
N GLY A 165 14.94 28.73 -7.11
CA GLY A 165 15.11 29.91 -6.27
C GLY A 165 14.73 29.74 -4.80
N LYS A 166 14.21 28.56 -4.40
CA LYS A 166 13.86 28.26 -3.02
C LYS A 166 15.00 27.56 -2.27
N PRO A 167 15.08 27.71 -0.95
CA PRO A 167 16.01 26.94 -0.12
C PRO A 167 15.76 25.44 -0.27
N LEU A 168 16.84 24.63 -0.24
CA LEU A 168 16.75 23.18 -0.31
C LEU A 168 16.20 22.60 0.99
N ASN A 169 15.03 21.97 0.92
CA ASN A 169 14.43 21.24 2.03
C ASN A 169 14.43 19.73 1.73
N ILE A 170 14.95 18.93 2.66
CA ILE A 170 15.03 17.47 2.52
C ILE A 170 13.66 16.82 2.35
N LYS A 171 12.61 17.38 2.99
CA LYS A 171 11.24 16.84 2.87
C LYS A 171 10.70 16.96 1.46
N ASP A 172 10.98 18.09 0.77
CA ASP A 172 10.58 18.29 -0.63
C ASP A 172 11.35 17.35 -1.55
N LEU A 173 12.64 17.16 -1.28
CA LEU A 173 13.51 16.27 -2.05
C LEU A 173 13.09 14.81 -1.91
N ASP A 174 12.88 14.35 -0.68
CA ASP A 174 12.39 13.00 -0.40
C ASP A 174 11.02 12.75 -1.03
N GLN A 175 10.14 13.77 -1.00
CA GLN A 175 8.83 13.67 -1.65
C GLN A 175 8.97 13.48 -3.16
N ALA A 176 9.86 14.23 -3.79
CA ALA A 176 10.12 14.13 -5.22
C ALA A 176 10.72 12.77 -5.61
N LEU A 177 11.68 12.26 -4.82
CA LEU A 177 12.28 10.95 -5.01
C LEU A 177 11.25 9.82 -4.87
N ASP A 178 10.39 9.89 -3.87
CA ASP A 178 9.34 8.89 -3.71
C ASP A 178 8.33 8.91 -4.84
N GLN A 179 7.93 10.09 -5.31
CA GLN A 179 7.04 10.21 -6.46
C GLN A 179 7.70 9.62 -7.71
N ALA A 180 8.96 9.92 -7.96
CA ALA A 180 9.71 9.40 -9.11
C ALA A 180 9.88 7.87 -9.03
N ASN A 181 10.15 7.33 -7.85
CA ASN A 181 10.34 5.91 -7.59
C ASN A 181 9.02 5.09 -7.57
N LYS A 182 7.86 5.72 -7.73
CA LYS A 182 6.59 5.01 -8.00
C LYS A 182 6.56 4.35 -9.37
N MET A 183 7.40 4.79 -10.30
CA MET A 183 7.58 4.14 -11.61
C MET A 183 8.42 2.86 -11.45
N PRO A 184 7.88 1.65 -11.76
CA PRO A 184 8.56 0.38 -11.48
C PRO A 184 9.90 0.17 -12.21
N GLY A 185 10.05 0.74 -13.39
CA GLY A 185 11.28 0.66 -14.19
C GLY A 185 12.28 1.79 -13.89
N SER A 186 12.09 2.54 -12.82
CA SER A 186 12.95 3.65 -12.41
C SER A 186 13.47 3.43 -11.00
N LYS A 187 14.74 3.75 -10.77
CA LYS A 187 15.36 3.86 -9.46
C LYS A 187 16.14 5.15 -9.41
N VAL A 188 15.53 6.16 -8.81
CA VAL A 188 15.99 7.55 -8.83
C VAL A 188 16.71 7.88 -7.54
N SER A 189 17.90 8.44 -7.66
CA SER A 189 18.66 9.10 -6.60
C SER A 189 18.93 10.55 -6.98
N VAL A 190 19.47 11.34 -6.07
CA VAL A 190 19.82 12.75 -6.31
C VAL A 190 21.14 13.08 -5.65
N ASP A 191 21.98 13.81 -6.39
CA ASP A 191 23.21 14.42 -5.89
C ASP A 191 22.97 15.92 -5.70
N VAL A 192 23.40 16.44 -4.54
CA VAL A 192 23.33 17.86 -4.20
C VAL A 192 24.69 18.47 -4.50
N LEU A 193 24.80 19.22 -5.59
CA LEU A 193 26.05 19.80 -6.04
C LEU A 193 26.10 21.30 -5.73
N PRO A 194 27.23 21.79 -5.12
CA PRO A 194 27.41 23.21 -4.91
C PRO A 194 27.57 23.94 -6.25
N ALA A 195 26.85 25.03 -6.42
CA ALA A 195 26.97 25.93 -7.54
C ALA A 195 27.61 27.28 -7.13
N LYS A 196 27.74 28.24 -8.05
CA LYS A 196 28.29 29.56 -7.76
C LYS A 196 27.40 30.36 -6.82
N ASN A 197 27.99 31.26 -6.03
CA ASN A 197 27.28 32.20 -5.15
C ASN A 197 26.42 31.54 -4.06
N GLY A 198 26.75 30.32 -3.61
CA GLY A 198 25.98 29.58 -2.61
C GLY A 198 24.70 28.95 -3.12
N GLU A 199 24.51 28.94 -4.43
CA GLU A 199 23.43 28.20 -5.08
C GLU A 199 23.70 26.69 -5.13
N ILE A 200 22.68 25.90 -5.44
CA ILE A 200 22.72 24.44 -5.47
C ILE A 200 22.13 23.93 -6.79
N GLU A 201 22.81 22.99 -7.40
CA GLU A 201 22.26 22.16 -8.45
C GLU A 201 21.81 20.82 -7.87
N LEU A 202 20.61 20.36 -8.22
CA LEU A 202 20.12 19.03 -7.94
C LEU A 202 20.26 18.16 -9.19
N ALA A 203 21.18 17.23 -9.17
CA ALA A 203 21.43 16.29 -10.25
C ALA A 203 20.74 14.95 -9.99
N PHE A 204 19.62 14.69 -10.63
CA PHE A 204 18.88 13.44 -10.51
C PHE A 204 19.46 12.36 -11.41
N VAL A 205 19.81 11.22 -10.82
CA VAL A 205 20.32 10.05 -11.50
C VAL A 205 19.25 8.96 -11.48
N ASN A 206 18.77 8.56 -12.63
CA ASN A 206 17.83 7.46 -12.78
C ASN A 206 18.54 6.22 -13.35
N GLU A 207 18.62 5.15 -12.56
CA GLU A 207 18.99 3.82 -13.03
C GLU A 207 17.79 3.22 -13.77
N GLU A 208 17.70 3.48 -15.08
CA GLU A 208 16.58 3.06 -15.89
C GLU A 208 16.64 1.55 -16.19
N LYS A 209 15.55 0.87 -15.82
CA LYS A 209 15.20 -0.46 -16.34
C LYS A 209 14.22 -0.31 -17.51
N SER A 210 13.66 -1.43 -17.96
CA SER A 210 12.61 -1.39 -18.99
C SER A 210 11.47 -0.43 -18.60
N ARG A 211 11.00 0.35 -19.56
CA ARG A 211 9.79 1.17 -19.42
C ARG A 211 8.53 0.32 -19.25
N LEU A 212 8.59 -0.91 -19.75
CA LEU A 212 7.53 -1.91 -19.63
C LEU A 212 8.03 -2.98 -18.67
N THR A 213 7.31 -3.18 -17.59
CA THR A 213 7.51 -4.27 -16.64
C THR A 213 6.18 -4.98 -16.44
N GLY A 214 6.21 -6.28 -16.28
CA GLY A 214 4.97 -7.02 -16.20
C GLY A 214 5.11 -8.38 -15.57
N TYR A 215 3.98 -9.08 -15.51
CA TYR A 215 3.94 -10.46 -15.09
C TYR A 215 2.86 -11.24 -15.84
N LEU A 216 3.07 -12.53 -15.94
CA LEU A 216 2.06 -13.52 -16.31
C LEU A 216 1.95 -14.54 -15.17
N GLY A 217 0.76 -15.00 -14.88
CA GLY A 217 0.58 -15.89 -13.75
C GLY A 217 -0.66 -16.76 -13.83
N LEU A 218 -0.65 -17.73 -12.94
CA LEU A 218 -1.72 -18.69 -12.73
C LEU A 218 -2.06 -18.77 -11.26
N ASP A 219 -3.35 -18.80 -10.93
CA ASP A 219 -3.81 -19.13 -9.59
C ASP A 219 -5.12 -19.94 -9.61
N ASN A 220 -5.45 -20.53 -8.46
CA ASN A 220 -6.67 -21.30 -8.27
C ASN A 220 -7.71 -20.59 -7.37
N PHE A 221 -7.78 -19.24 -7.47
CA PHE A 221 -8.57 -18.41 -6.56
C PHE A 221 -9.98 -18.09 -7.04
N ALA A 222 -10.32 -18.48 -8.26
CA ALA A 222 -11.67 -18.33 -8.76
C ALA A 222 -12.66 -19.31 -8.08
N SER A 223 -13.93 -19.04 -8.26
CA SER A 223 -15.00 -19.91 -7.81
C SER A 223 -14.92 -21.30 -8.48
N LYS A 224 -15.22 -22.36 -7.74
CA LYS A 224 -15.30 -23.72 -8.25
C LYS A 224 -16.24 -23.83 -9.46
N ARG A 225 -17.29 -23.03 -9.51
CA ARG A 225 -18.30 -23.04 -10.58
C ARG A 225 -17.84 -22.36 -11.86
N SER A 226 -17.08 -21.25 -11.75
CA SER A 226 -16.53 -20.56 -12.93
C SER A 226 -15.17 -21.12 -13.38
N GLY A 227 -14.68 -22.18 -12.73
CA GLY A 227 -13.35 -22.76 -12.95
C GLY A 227 -12.33 -22.14 -12.00
N ARG A 228 -11.77 -22.95 -11.07
CA ARG A 228 -10.87 -22.46 -9.99
C ARG A 228 -9.61 -21.80 -10.53
N TRP A 229 -9.06 -22.30 -11.62
CA TRP A 229 -7.84 -21.80 -12.20
C TRP A 229 -8.07 -20.58 -13.08
N GLN A 230 -7.27 -19.56 -12.86
CA GLN A 230 -7.26 -18.31 -13.63
C GLN A 230 -5.87 -18.03 -14.18
N ALA A 231 -5.82 -17.58 -15.44
CA ALA A 231 -4.66 -16.88 -15.98
C ALA A 231 -4.78 -15.40 -15.68
N LYS A 232 -3.66 -14.79 -15.31
CA LYS A 232 -3.56 -13.36 -15.02
C LYS A 232 -2.37 -12.75 -15.76
N GLY A 233 -2.51 -11.52 -16.17
CA GLY A 233 -1.44 -10.72 -16.72
C GLY A 233 -1.50 -9.30 -16.19
N GLY A 234 -0.35 -8.75 -15.86
CA GLY A 234 -0.20 -7.36 -15.47
C GLY A 234 0.92 -6.70 -16.27
N LEU A 235 0.72 -5.44 -16.65
CA LEU A 235 1.68 -4.62 -17.38
C LEU A 235 1.76 -3.24 -16.73
N ASN A 236 2.94 -2.82 -16.34
CA ASN A 236 3.24 -1.44 -15.95
C ASN A 236 3.90 -0.72 -17.13
N ILE A 237 3.49 0.51 -17.34
CA ILE A 237 4.05 1.42 -18.33
C ILE A 237 4.49 2.68 -17.59
N ASP A 238 5.80 2.93 -17.56
CA ASP A 238 6.36 4.11 -16.92
C ASP A 238 6.29 5.31 -17.84
N ASN A 239 5.87 6.43 -17.28
CA ASN A 239 5.81 7.74 -17.92
C ASN A 239 5.07 7.76 -19.27
N PRO A 240 3.85 7.17 -19.38
CA PRO A 240 3.11 7.16 -20.65
C PRO A 240 2.74 8.56 -21.16
N LEU A 241 2.47 9.52 -20.28
CA LEU A 241 2.08 10.88 -20.64
C LEU A 241 3.22 11.91 -20.54
N GLY A 242 4.42 11.51 -20.12
CA GLY A 242 5.54 12.44 -19.90
C GLY A 242 5.43 13.27 -18.61
N LEU A 243 4.61 12.85 -17.66
CA LEU A 243 4.32 13.55 -16.39
C LEU A 243 4.98 12.88 -15.18
N SER A 244 5.99 12.04 -15.36
CA SER A 244 6.54 11.12 -14.36
C SER A 244 5.45 10.19 -13.78
N ASP A 245 4.50 9.83 -14.61
CA ASP A 245 3.30 9.08 -14.31
C ASP A 245 3.52 7.57 -14.52
N SER A 246 2.62 6.74 -13.97
CA SER A 246 2.63 5.31 -14.20
C SER A 246 1.24 4.79 -14.52
N LEU A 247 1.16 3.90 -15.50
CA LEU A 247 -0.06 3.20 -15.90
C LEU A 247 0.12 1.71 -15.66
N TYR A 248 -0.79 1.11 -14.88
CA TYR A 248 -0.85 -0.32 -14.66
C TYR A 248 -2.12 -0.90 -15.28
N LEU A 249 -1.95 -1.93 -16.09
CA LEU A 249 -3.03 -2.71 -16.72
C LEU A 249 -3.03 -4.11 -16.12
N ASN A 250 -4.20 -4.65 -15.84
CA ASN A 250 -4.36 -6.01 -15.34
C ASN A 250 -5.52 -6.71 -16.04
N VAL A 251 -5.31 -7.98 -16.40
CA VAL A 251 -6.31 -8.86 -17.01
C VAL A 251 -6.34 -10.19 -16.28
N SER A 252 -7.53 -10.74 -16.10
CA SER A 252 -7.70 -12.12 -15.61
C SER A 252 -8.79 -12.85 -16.37
N HIS A 253 -8.62 -14.17 -16.52
CA HIS A 253 -9.60 -15.05 -17.17
C HIS A 253 -9.52 -16.45 -16.57
N SER A 254 -10.66 -17.09 -16.29
CA SER A 254 -10.72 -18.49 -15.87
C SER A 254 -10.28 -19.42 -17.02
N LEU A 255 -9.40 -20.39 -16.71
CA LEU A 255 -8.78 -21.27 -17.71
C LEU A 255 -9.71 -22.41 -18.17
N LYS A 256 -10.57 -22.88 -17.28
CA LYS A 256 -11.44 -24.01 -17.57
C LYS A 256 -12.90 -23.56 -17.56
N SER A 257 -13.49 -23.56 -18.74
CA SER A 257 -14.92 -23.31 -18.93
C SER A 257 -15.66 -24.64 -18.93
N TYR A 258 -16.42 -24.92 -17.87
CA TYR A 258 -17.43 -25.96 -17.88
C TYR A 258 -18.76 -25.33 -18.30
N HIS A 259 -19.44 -25.87 -19.32
CA HIS A 259 -20.72 -25.36 -19.79
C HIS A 259 -20.71 -23.84 -20.08
N HIS A 260 -19.63 -23.34 -20.69
CA HIS A 260 -19.44 -21.92 -20.97
C HIS A 260 -19.40 -21.01 -19.72
N ASN A 261 -19.12 -21.56 -18.53
CA ASN A 261 -18.92 -20.79 -17.33
C ASN A 261 -17.58 -20.05 -17.41
N PHE A 262 -17.54 -18.80 -16.98
CA PHE A 262 -16.31 -18.01 -16.97
C PHE A 262 -16.33 -16.94 -15.87
N ASN A 263 -15.16 -16.48 -15.53
CA ASN A 263 -14.91 -15.26 -14.77
C ASN A 263 -13.76 -14.53 -15.45
N ARG A 264 -13.97 -13.27 -15.81
CA ARG A 264 -12.96 -12.43 -16.47
C ARG A 264 -13.00 -11.01 -15.96
N SER A 265 -11.84 -10.37 -15.92
CA SER A 265 -11.73 -8.95 -15.56
C SER A 265 -10.62 -8.27 -16.35
N LEU A 266 -10.82 -6.97 -16.57
CA LEU A 266 -9.84 -6.03 -17.06
C LEU A 266 -9.87 -4.82 -16.14
N SER A 267 -8.70 -4.32 -15.72
CA SER A 267 -8.60 -3.09 -14.95
C SER A 267 -7.38 -2.28 -15.37
N PHE A 268 -7.48 -0.98 -15.21
CA PHE A 268 -6.34 -0.07 -15.31
C PHE A 268 -6.24 0.79 -14.06
N PHE A 269 -5.04 1.22 -13.78
CA PHE A 269 -4.72 2.14 -12.70
C PHE A 269 -3.67 3.13 -13.21
N HIS A 270 -3.97 4.42 -13.15
CA HIS A 270 -3.08 5.46 -13.61
C HIS A 270 -2.81 6.45 -12.48
N THR A 271 -1.54 6.76 -12.22
CA THR A 271 -1.12 7.68 -11.17
C THR A 271 -0.25 8.79 -11.74
N ILE A 272 -0.54 10.03 -11.35
CA ILE A 272 0.18 11.24 -11.76
C ILE A 272 0.64 11.96 -10.50
N PRO A 273 1.95 12.16 -10.29
CA PRO A 273 2.48 12.95 -9.19
C PRO A 273 2.35 14.45 -9.47
N TYR A 274 2.21 15.26 -8.42
CA TYR A 274 2.36 16.71 -8.47
C TYR A 274 2.83 17.23 -7.11
N GLY A 275 4.13 17.28 -6.89
CA GLY A 275 4.72 17.61 -5.59
C GLY A 275 4.16 16.71 -4.48
N TYR A 276 3.47 17.30 -3.50
CA TYR A 276 2.83 16.58 -2.39
C TYR A 276 1.48 15.91 -2.76
N TRP A 277 0.97 16.16 -3.95
CA TRP A 277 -0.23 15.53 -4.47
C TRP A 277 0.09 14.28 -5.28
N THR A 278 -0.76 13.28 -5.19
CA THR A 278 -0.84 12.15 -6.12
C THR A 278 -2.27 12.05 -6.63
N LEU A 279 -2.46 12.22 -7.92
CA LEU A 279 -3.74 12.05 -8.58
C LEU A 279 -3.80 10.63 -9.15
N SER A 280 -4.87 9.90 -8.87
CA SER A 280 -5.05 8.53 -9.35
C SER A 280 -6.39 8.38 -10.06
N SER A 281 -6.41 7.66 -11.16
CA SER A 281 -7.62 7.20 -11.83
C SER A 281 -7.62 5.68 -11.90
N PHE A 282 -8.78 5.10 -11.67
CA PHE A 282 -9.00 3.67 -11.72
C PHE A 282 -10.20 3.36 -12.59
N GLY A 283 -10.11 2.29 -13.38
CA GLY A 283 -11.24 1.74 -14.11
C GLY A 283 -11.17 0.23 -14.14
N SER A 284 -12.32 -0.43 -14.02
CA SER A 284 -12.42 -1.88 -14.19
C SER A 284 -13.71 -2.31 -14.87
N PHE A 285 -13.59 -3.38 -15.61
CA PHE A 285 -14.71 -4.17 -16.13
C PHE A 285 -14.52 -5.61 -15.71
N SER A 286 -15.55 -6.20 -15.15
CA SER A 286 -15.56 -7.61 -14.80
C SER A 286 -16.87 -8.26 -15.23
N ALA A 287 -16.81 -9.52 -15.66
CA ALA A 287 -17.98 -10.29 -16.09
C ALA A 287 -17.82 -11.76 -15.68
N PHE A 288 -18.92 -12.36 -15.30
CA PHE A 288 -18.99 -13.78 -14.99
C PHE A 288 -20.22 -14.44 -15.58
N LYS A 289 -20.12 -15.75 -15.77
CA LYS A 289 -21.22 -16.65 -16.09
C LYS A 289 -21.01 -17.94 -15.32
N SER A 290 -22.05 -18.43 -14.67
CA SER A 290 -22.04 -19.63 -13.85
C SER A 290 -23.36 -20.37 -13.96
N ASN A 291 -23.32 -21.68 -14.06
CA ASN A 291 -24.52 -22.54 -13.99
C ASN A 291 -24.68 -23.02 -12.53
N VAL A 292 -25.80 -22.64 -11.94
CA VAL A 292 -26.18 -23.03 -10.57
C VAL A 292 -27.02 -24.30 -10.65
N PRO A 293 -26.56 -25.45 -10.12
CA PRO A 293 -27.36 -26.68 -10.11
C PRO A 293 -28.53 -26.54 -9.15
N LEU A 294 -29.71 -26.89 -9.63
CA LEU A 294 -30.93 -27.12 -8.85
C LEU A 294 -31.22 -28.62 -8.85
N GLN A 295 -32.24 -29.09 -8.11
CA GLN A 295 -32.54 -30.52 -7.93
C GLN A 295 -32.68 -31.30 -9.26
N HIS A 296 -33.24 -30.69 -10.30
CA HIS A 296 -33.52 -31.38 -11.57
C HIS A 296 -32.92 -30.69 -12.81
N HIS A 297 -32.38 -29.48 -12.68
CA HIS A 297 -31.80 -28.73 -13.79
C HIS A 297 -30.77 -27.73 -13.29
N SER A 298 -29.97 -27.18 -14.17
CA SER A 298 -29.08 -26.08 -13.87
C SER A 298 -29.62 -24.76 -14.42
N VAL A 299 -29.39 -23.69 -13.67
CA VAL A 299 -29.86 -22.36 -14.03
C VAL A 299 -28.66 -21.44 -14.28
N GLU A 300 -28.72 -20.72 -15.38
CA GLU A 300 -27.70 -19.75 -15.74
C GLU A 300 -27.81 -18.48 -14.85
N GLN A 301 -26.71 -18.14 -14.22
CA GLN A 301 -26.50 -16.84 -13.59
C GLN A 301 -25.34 -16.14 -14.28
N LYS A 302 -25.55 -14.91 -14.72
CA LYS A 302 -24.50 -14.10 -15.33
C LYS A 302 -24.56 -12.67 -14.83
N GLY A 303 -23.45 -11.96 -14.91
CA GLY A 303 -23.42 -10.57 -14.52
C GLY A 303 -22.15 -9.86 -14.98
N HIS A 304 -22.21 -8.53 -14.91
CA HIS A 304 -21.05 -7.69 -15.16
C HIS A 304 -21.08 -6.45 -14.26
N THR A 305 -19.89 -5.95 -13.97
CA THR A 305 -19.69 -4.74 -13.17
C THR A 305 -18.70 -3.83 -13.87
N TRP A 306 -19.08 -2.56 -14.00
CA TRP A 306 -18.20 -1.44 -14.35
C TRP A 306 -17.92 -0.63 -13.12
N GLN A 307 -16.67 -0.21 -12.95
CA GLN A 307 -16.23 0.64 -11.86
C GLN A 307 -15.25 1.67 -12.41
N ALA A 308 -15.42 2.92 -12.00
CA ALA A 308 -14.48 3.99 -12.28
C ALA A 308 -14.33 4.85 -11.03
N ALA A 309 -13.11 5.29 -10.73
CA ALA A 309 -12.82 6.15 -9.60
C ALA A 309 -11.74 7.18 -9.95
N LEU A 310 -11.87 8.35 -9.32
CA LEU A 310 -10.85 9.40 -9.29
C LEU A 310 -10.50 9.64 -7.83
N ARG A 311 -9.21 9.71 -7.52
CA ARG A 311 -8.69 9.91 -6.18
C ARG A 311 -7.58 10.93 -6.17
N GLY A 312 -7.60 11.82 -5.19
CA GLY A 312 -6.50 12.73 -4.88
C GLY A 312 -5.97 12.44 -3.48
N ASP A 313 -4.68 12.21 -3.37
CA ASP A 313 -3.96 12.03 -2.11
C ASP A 313 -3.06 13.24 -1.88
N TYR A 314 -3.08 13.83 -0.71
CA TYR A 314 -2.21 14.92 -0.29
C TYR A 314 -1.36 14.49 0.90
N THR A 315 -0.04 14.50 0.74
CA THR A 315 0.92 14.24 1.81
C THR A 315 1.03 15.50 2.69
N PHE A 316 0.38 15.49 3.86
CA PHE A 316 0.36 16.64 4.77
C PHE A 316 1.45 16.58 5.85
N ARG A 317 1.99 15.39 6.11
CA ARG A 317 3.11 15.19 7.03
C ARG A 317 4.07 14.15 6.47
N ARG A 318 5.34 14.50 6.50
CA ARG A 318 6.44 13.63 6.10
C ARG A 318 7.62 13.86 7.00
N ASP A 319 8.21 12.78 7.48
CA ASP A 319 9.51 12.75 8.13
C ASP A 319 10.27 11.48 7.68
N SER A 320 11.49 11.27 8.19
CA SER A 320 12.35 10.14 7.79
C SER A 320 11.72 8.77 8.01
N ASN A 321 10.81 8.65 8.98
CA ASN A 321 10.23 7.37 9.39
C ASN A 321 8.72 7.30 9.20
N SER A 322 8.07 8.37 8.77
CA SER A 322 6.62 8.37 8.61
C SER A 322 6.13 9.24 7.44
N ILE A 323 5.02 8.78 6.86
CA ILE A 323 4.27 9.54 5.86
C ILE A 323 2.79 9.49 6.22
N SER A 324 2.14 10.66 6.21
CA SER A 324 0.70 10.77 6.41
C SER A 324 0.03 11.48 5.24
N ASN A 325 -0.98 10.84 4.69
CA ASN A 325 -1.75 11.35 3.55
C ASN A 325 -3.23 11.51 3.93
N LEU A 326 -3.80 12.63 3.52
CA LEU A 326 -5.25 12.83 3.45
C LEU A 326 -5.70 12.52 2.04
N TYR A 327 -6.81 11.82 1.85
CA TYR A 327 -7.32 11.55 0.52
C TYR A 327 -8.82 11.76 0.38
N ALA A 328 -9.23 12.06 -0.83
CA ALA A 328 -10.61 12.07 -1.26
C ALA A 328 -10.76 11.27 -2.56
N GLN A 329 -11.80 10.45 -2.65
CA GLN A 329 -12.11 9.61 -3.80
C GLN A 329 -13.57 9.77 -4.20
N LEU A 330 -13.81 9.94 -5.49
CA LEU A 330 -15.12 9.84 -6.11
C LEU A 330 -15.19 8.57 -6.94
N GLU A 331 -16.20 7.74 -6.71
CA GLU A 331 -16.33 6.45 -7.37
C GLU A 331 -17.71 6.26 -7.96
N ARG A 332 -17.74 5.62 -9.10
CA ARG A 332 -18.95 5.19 -9.81
C ARG A 332 -18.90 3.71 -10.06
N ILE A 333 -19.96 2.97 -9.65
CA ILE A 333 -20.11 1.54 -9.88
C ILE A 333 -21.44 1.31 -10.58
N LYS A 334 -21.46 0.44 -11.59
CA LYS A 334 -22.66 -0.03 -12.25
C LYS A 334 -22.59 -1.54 -12.37
N SER A 335 -23.41 -2.24 -11.61
CA SER A 335 -23.55 -3.69 -11.62
C SER A 335 -24.84 -4.10 -12.31
N LYS A 336 -24.82 -5.23 -13.00
CA LYS A 336 -25.99 -5.93 -13.50
C LYS A 336 -25.84 -7.41 -13.27
N SER A 337 -26.86 -8.04 -12.68
CA SER A 337 -26.96 -9.47 -12.44
C SER A 337 -28.23 -10.02 -13.07
N TYR A 338 -28.10 -11.13 -13.75
CA TYR A 338 -29.20 -11.82 -14.43
C TYR A 338 -29.32 -13.24 -13.94
N PHE A 339 -30.55 -13.72 -13.82
CA PHE A 339 -30.90 -15.07 -13.54
C PHE A 339 -31.88 -15.54 -14.65
N GLN A 340 -31.47 -16.51 -15.47
CA GLN A 340 -32.21 -16.93 -16.69
C GLN A 340 -32.65 -15.70 -17.53
N ASP A 341 -31.74 -14.83 -17.88
CA ASP A 341 -31.98 -13.59 -18.64
C ASP A 341 -32.85 -12.52 -17.96
N SER A 342 -33.45 -12.80 -16.79
CA SER A 342 -34.19 -11.83 -15.99
C SER A 342 -33.24 -11.02 -15.10
N LEU A 343 -33.37 -9.69 -15.16
CA LEU A 343 -32.54 -8.78 -14.34
C LEU A 343 -32.95 -8.86 -12.87
N ILE A 344 -31.98 -9.12 -11.99
CA ILE A 344 -32.18 -9.09 -10.53
C ILE A 344 -31.91 -7.68 -10.03
N LEU A 345 -32.93 -6.87 -9.81
CA LEU A 345 -32.80 -5.45 -9.46
C LEU A 345 -31.98 -5.22 -8.18
N LEU A 346 -32.23 -6.02 -7.12
CA LEU A 346 -31.50 -5.90 -5.84
C LEU A 346 -29.99 -6.17 -5.94
N GLN A 347 -29.59 -6.96 -6.95
CA GLN A 347 -28.19 -7.26 -7.24
C GLN A 347 -27.62 -6.38 -8.37
N SER A 348 -28.37 -5.42 -8.87
CA SER A 348 -27.99 -4.59 -10.01
C SER A 348 -27.89 -3.09 -9.63
N PRO A 349 -27.17 -2.72 -8.55
CA PRO A 349 -27.11 -1.34 -8.12
C PRO A 349 -26.24 -0.51 -9.07
N THR A 350 -26.63 0.74 -9.19
CA THR A 350 -25.79 1.82 -9.74
C THR A 350 -25.44 2.75 -8.57
N LEU A 351 -24.16 2.84 -8.22
CA LEU A 351 -23.71 3.59 -7.05
C LEU A 351 -22.82 4.75 -7.49
N THR A 352 -22.96 5.87 -6.82
CA THR A 352 -21.98 6.96 -6.83
C THR A 352 -21.62 7.23 -5.38
N THR A 353 -20.33 7.17 -5.06
CA THR A 353 -19.87 7.33 -3.67
C THR A 353 -18.73 8.34 -3.60
N VAL A 354 -18.70 9.06 -2.49
CA VAL A 354 -17.53 9.85 -2.09
C VAL A 354 -16.93 9.22 -0.85
N GLN A 355 -15.62 9.09 -0.83
CA GLN A 355 -14.85 8.59 0.28
C GLN A 355 -13.78 9.62 0.66
N ILE A 356 -13.63 9.87 1.95
CA ILE A 356 -12.53 10.63 2.52
C ILE A 356 -11.82 9.76 3.54
N GLY A 357 -10.50 9.92 3.67
CA GLY A 357 -9.75 9.11 4.62
C GLY A 357 -8.34 9.62 4.84
N VAL A 358 -7.70 9.02 5.84
CA VAL A 358 -6.30 9.25 6.20
C VAL A 358 -5.56 7.94 6.09
N ASN A 359 -4.42 7.98 5.42
CA ASN A 359 -3.47 6.88 5.35
C ASN A 359 -2.18 7.31 6.07
N HIS A 360 -1.67 6.46 6.94
CA HIS A 360 -0.43 6.70 7.67
C HIS A 360 0.47 5.48 7.58
N LEU A 361 1.71 5.71 7.20
CA LEU A 361 2.78 4.74 7.17
C LEU A 361 3.82 5.12 8.20
N GLN A 362 4.17 4.19 9.08
CA GLN A 362 5.22 4.32 10.08
C GLN A 362 6.26 3.22 9.88
N LEU A 363 7.52 3.62 9.78
CA LEU A 363 8.67 2.71 9.80
C LEU A 363 9.21 2.56 11.22
N PHE A 364 9.63 1.35 11.56
CA PHE A 364 10.37 1.00 12.77
C PHE A 364 11.68 0.32 12.34
N SER A 365 12.64 0.24 13.23
CA SER A 365 13.90 -0.48 12.96
C SER A 365 13.70 -1.95 12.61
N TYR A 366 12.59 -2.55 13.02
CA TYR A 366 12.25 -3.96 12.80
C TYR A 366 11.08 -4.18 11.83
N GLY A 367 10.48 -3.13 11.28
CA GLY A 367 9.33 -3.32 10.39
C GLY A 367 8.54 -2.06 10.07
N SER A 368 7.28 -2.24 9.65
CA SER A 368 6.38 -1.16 9.27
C SER A 368 4.95 -1.38 9.75
N LEU A 369 4.26 -0.28 9.99
CA LEU A 369 2.82 -0.22 10.24
C LEU A 369 2.18 0.72 9.22
N ILE A 370 1.21 0.20 8.47
CA ILE A 370 0.35 0.99 7.60
C ILE A 370 -1.04 1.03 8.20
N THR A 371 -1.61 2.21 8.35
CA THR A 371 -2.98 2.39 8.81
C THR A 371 -3.77 3.17 7.78
N ASP A 372 -5.00 2.75 7.52
CA ASP A 372 -5.96 3.47 6.68
C ASP A 372 -7.27 3.58 7.45
N PHE A 373 -7.80 4.78 7.53
CA PHE A 373 -9.11 5.03 8.14
C PHE A 373 -9.92 5.89 7.19
N SER A 374 -11.14 5.46 6.89
CA SER A 374 -11.98 6.13 5.90
C SER A 374 -13.46 6.13 6.24
N TYR A 375 -14.11 7.18 5.76
CA TYR A 375 -15.55 7.33 5.73
C TYR A 375 -16.02 7.44 4.29
N GLU A 376 -17.05 6.67 3.94
CA GLU A 376 -17.64 6.67 2.61
C GLU A 376 -19.14 6.92 2.71
N ARG A 377 -19.64 7.73 1.77
CA ARG A 377 -21.06 8.06 1.64
C ARG A 377 -21.56 7.82 0.23
N GLY A 378 -22.69 7.14 0.11
CA GLY A 378 -23.44 7.00 -1.15
C GLY A 378 -24.20 8.29 -1.50
N LEU A 379 -24.08 8.72 -2.76
CA LEU A 379 -24.66 9.95 -3.29
C LEU A 379 -25.78 9.64 -4.29
N ARG A 380 -26.68 10.61 -4.48
CA ARG A 380 -27.78 10.51 -5.48
C ARG A 380 -27.38 10.97 -6.89
N TRP A 381 -26.09 11.21 -7.12
CA TRP A 381 -25.61 11.76 -8.38
C TRP A 381 -25.66 10.76 -9.53
N TRP A 382 -25.90 11.24 -10.74
CA TRP A 382 -25.82 10.49 -12.00
C TRP A 382 -26.71 9.23 -12.01
N ASN A 383 -27.99 9.38 -11.62
CA ASN A 383 -28.96 8.28 -11.59
C ASN A 383 -28.48 7.10 -10.72
N ALA A 384 -27.89 7.37 -9.57
CA ALA A 384 -27.59 6.35 -8.58
C ALA A 384 -28.89 5.72 -8.07
N THR A 385 -28.84 4.42 -7.78
CA THR A 385 -29.97 3.66 -7.20
C THR A 385 -30.40 4.33 -5.90
N LEU A 386 -31.69 4.66 -5.79
CA LEU A 386 -32.27 5.24 -4.58
C LEU A 386 -32.60 4.13 -3.58
N ASN A 387 -32.69 4.49 -2.31
CA ASN A 387 -33.17 3.60 -1.26
C ASN A 387 -34.64 3.27 -1.53
N GLN A 388 -34.97 1.97 -1.56
CA GLN A 388 -36.28 1.50 -2.03
C GLN A 388 -37.22 1.06 -0.89
N GLY A 389 -36.78 1.12 0.38
CA GLY A 389 -37.58 0.71 1.52
C GLY A 389 -36.76 0.17 2.69
N GLN A 390 -37.46 -0.32 3.71
CA GLN A 390 -36.81 -0.95 4.86
C GLN A 390 -36.24 -2.33 4.45
N ASP A 391 -35.10 -2.70 5.04
CA ASP A 391 -34.45 -3.99 4.88
C ASP A 391 -33.93 -4.31 3.44
N GLN A 392 -33.74 -3.28 2.60
CA GLN A 392 -33.19 -3.43 1.25
C GLN A 392 -31.84 -2.70 1.11
N PRO A 393 -30.97 -3.15 0.17
CA PRO A 393 -29.71 -2.48 -0.07
C PRO A 393 -29.87 -1.01 -0.42
N GLU A 394 -29.19 -0.16 0.33
CA GLU A 394 -29.28 1.30 0.22
C GLU A 394 -28.19 1.83 -0.72
N GLY A 395 -28.59 2.64 -1.70
CA GLY A 395 -27.64 3.38 -2.55
C GLY A 395 -27.05 4.59 -1.85
N GLN A 396 -27.80 5.19 -0.91
CA GLN A 396 -27.39 6.31 -0.05
C GLN A 396 -27.08 5.77 1.34
N PHE A 397 -25.86 5.32 1.53
CA PHE A 397 -25.38 4.72 2.78
C PHE A 397 -24.24 5.55 3.39
N ASN A 398 -23.90 5.23 4.63
CA ASN A 398 -22.72 5.70 5.33
C ASN A 398 -21.92 4.47 5.81
N ARG A 399 -20.61 4.47 5.57
CA ARG A 399 -19.72 3.37 5.90
C ARG A 399 -18.41 3.89 6.47
N TRP A 400 -17.98 3.30 7.57
CA TRP A 400 -16.65 3.47 8.13
C TRP A 400 -15.81 2.23 7.82
N ARG A 401 -14.55 2.43 7.47
CA ARG A 401 -13.59 1.35 7.26
C ARG A 401 -12.26 1.70 7.90
N ALA A 402 -11.68 0.74 8.57
CA ALA A 402 -10.33 0.82 9.12
C ALA A 402 -9.52 -0.38 8.65
N GLU A 403 -8.28 -0.16 8.30
CA GLU A 403 -7.33 -1.21 7.95
C GLU A 403 -5.98 -0.92 8.61
N LEU A 404 -5.38 -1.96 9.23
CA LEU A 404 -4.03 -1.91 9.76
C LEU A 404 -3.24 -3.07 9.15
N GLN A 405 -2.04 -2.77 8.65
CA GLN A 405 -1.10 -3.77 8.16
C GLN A 405 0.21 -3.60 8.90
N PHE A 406 0.63 -4.65 9.58
CA PHE A 406 1.88 -4.69 10.31
C PHE A 406 2.79 -5.75 9.71
N ASN A 407 4.00 -5.35 9.33
CA ASN A 407 5.04 -6.24 8.86
C ASN A 407 6.27 -6.04 9.74
N ALA A 408 6.83 -7.12 10.27
CA ALA A 408 7.99 -7.07 11.14
C ALA A 408 8.96 -8.20 10.84
N PHE A 409 10.25 -7.91 10.98
CA PHE A 409 11.35 -8.83 10.78
C PHE A 409 12.13 -8.96 12.07
N TYR A 410 12.27 -10.18 12.56
CA TYR A 410 12.94 -10.47 13.81
C TYR A 410 14.20 -11.29 13.54
N PRO A 411 15.40 -10.66 13.55
CA PRO A 411 16.65 -11.39 13.47
C PRO A 411 16.90 -12.12 14.81
N ILE A 412 16.89 -13.44 14.79
CA ILE A 412 17.19 -14.29 15.95
C ILE A 412 18.40 -15.15 15.61
N LYS A 413 19.57 -14.81 16.16
CA LYS A 413 20.87 -15.39 15.78
C LYS A 413 21.11 -15.21 14.28
N SER A 414 21.34 -16.28 13.52
CA SER A 414 21.55 -16.30 12.07
C SER A 414 20.26 -16.45 11.25
N GLN A 415 19.09 -16.43 11.90
CA GLN A 415 17.79 -16.66 11.27
C GLN A 415 16.96 -15.39 11.30
N THR A 416 16.18 -15.14 10.27
CA THR A 416 15.22 -14.03 10.23
C THR A 416 13.80 -14.59 10.18
N PHE A 417 12.96 -14.16 11.11
CA PHE A 417 11.54 -14.46 11.12
C PHE A 417 10.75 -13.24 10.63
N HIS A 418 9.68 -13.51 9.90
CA HIS A 418 8.81 -12.49 9.34
C HIS A 418 7.39 -12.65 9.87
N GLN A 419 6.84 -11.60 10.45
CA GLN A 419 5.45 -11.50 10.83
C GLN A 419 4.72 -10.55 9.88
N SER A 420 3.58 -11.00 9.35
CA SER A 420 2.67 -10.14 8.57
C SER A 420 1.26 -10.28 9.14
N SER A 421 0.74 -9.18 9.68
CA SER A 421 -0.58 -9.11 10.30
C SER A 421 -1.43 -8.06 9.59
N ARG A 422 -2.69 -8.38 9.32
CA ARG A 422 -3.66 -7.47 8.70
C ARG A 422 -4.97 -7.50 9.47
N LEU A 423 -5.38 -6.35 9.98
CA LEU A 423 -6.67 -6.13 10.62
C LEU A 423 -7.54 -5.28 9.71
N ILE A 424 -8.73 -5.77 9.38
CA ILE A 424 -9.74 -5.01 8.63
C ILE A 424 -10.98 -4.92 9.49
N GLY A 425 -11.53 -3.71 9.61
CA GLY A 425 -12.80 -3.45 10.27
C GLY A 425 -13.71 -2.60 9.39
N GLN A 426 -14.98 -2.95 9.34
CA GLN A 426 -16.03 -2.19 8.66
C GLN A 426 -17.23 -2.02 9.57
N TYR A 427 -17.86 -0.84 9.52
CA TYR A 427 -19.08 -0.56 10.23
C TYR A 427 -20.03 0.29 9.39
N SER A 428 -21.27 -0.17 9.27
CA SER A 428 -22.39 0.60 8.73
C SER A 428 -23.68 0.26 9.47
N ARG A 429 -24.55 1.26 9.62
CA ARG A 429 -25.93 1.07 10.09
C ARG A 429 -26.90 0.87 8.93
N ASN A 430 -26.46 1.17 7.70
CA ASN A 430 -27.25 1.02 6.49
C ASN A 430 -27.14 -0.41 5.96
N TYR A 431 -28.15 -0.88 5.27
CA TYR A 431 -28.09 -2.11 4.47
C TYR A 431 -27.21 -1.85 3.23
N LEU A 432 -25.98 -2.32 3.26
CA LEU A 432 -25.04 -2.08 2.17
C LEU A 432 -25.31 -2.99 0.98
N PRO A 433 -25.24 -2.47 -0.26
CA PRO A 433 -25.11 -3.34 -1.44
C PRO A 433 -23.91 -4.28 -1.27
N ALA A 434 -24.03 -5.52 -1.77
CA ALA A 434 -23.04 -6.58 -1.55
C ALA A 434 -21.60 -6.16 -1.93
N ILE A 435 -21.44 -5.37 -2.98
CA ILE A 435 -20.13 -4.84 -3.41
C ILE A 435 -19.48 -3.90 -2.37
N LYS A 436 -20.25 -3.35 -1.44
CA LYS A 436 -19.76 -2.47 -0.37
C LYS A 436 -19.66 -3.15 1.00
N GLN A 437 -20.16 -4.38 1.13
CA GLN A 437 -19.95 -5.20 2.32
C GLN A 437 -18.50 -5.69 2.41
N GLU A 438 -18.05 -6.14 3.58
CA GLU A 438 -16.74 -6.76 3.77
C GLU A 438 -16.90 -8.27 4.01
N GLU A 439 -15.97 -9.06 3.43
CA GLU A 439 -15.99 -10.52 3.56
C GLU A 439 -15.49 -10.99 4.92
N LEU A 440 -16.14 -12.01 5.49
CA LEU A 440 -15.65 -12.75 6.65
C LEU A 440 -14.74 -13.91 6.23
N LEU A 441 -15.05 -14.57 5.12
CA LEU A 441 -14.41 -15.80 4.67
C LEU A 441 -13.73 -15.62 3.33
N GLY A 442 -12.71 -16.43 3.08
CA GLY A 442 -12.03 -16.50 1.80
C GLY A 442 -10.56 -16.10 1.86
N ARG A 443 -9.96 -15.99 0.69
CA ARG A 443 -8.53 -15.75 0.56
C ARG A 443 -8.03 -14.46 1.25
N TYR A 444 -8.83 -13.41 1.25
CA TYR A 444 -8.45 -12.08 1.77
C TYR A 444 -8.99 -11.80 3.18
N ALA A 445 -9.75 -12.75 3.72
CA ALA A 445 -10.35 -12.72 5.04
C ALA A 445 -9.92 -13.98 5.83
N VAL A 446 -10.80 -14.62 6.58
CA VAL A 446 -10.50 -15.89 7.26
C VAL A 446 -10.37 -17.00 6.23
N ARG A 447 -9.17 -17.58 6.10
CA ARG A 447 -8.84 -18.59 5.09
C ARG A 447 -9.37 -19.97 5.43
N GLY A 448 -9.32 -20.88 4.45
CA GLY A 448 -9.70 -22.29 4.58
C GLY A 448 -11.10 -22.58 4.09
N ILE A 449 -12.02 -21.60 4.06
CA ILE A 449 -13.36 -21.72 3.50
C ILE A 449 -13.40 -20.90 2.21
N ASN A 450 -13.34 -21.58 1.07
CA ASN A 450 -13.27 -20.95 -0.25
C ASN A 450 -14.55 -21.14 -1.08
N ASP A 451 -15.36 -22.15 -0.80
CA ASP A 451 -16.56 -22.44 -1.56
C ASP A 451 -17.82 -21.77 -0.98
N PHE A 452 -17.68 -21.07 0.14
CA PHE A 452 -18.73 -20.34 0.81
C PHE A 452 -18.33 -18.89 1.03
N SER A 453 -19.12 -17.92 0.54
CA SER A 453 -18.88 -16.49 0.74
C SER A 453 -19.86 -15.94 1.77
N GLN A 454 -19.32 -15.21 2.74
CA GLN A 454 -20.11 -14.50 3.74
C GLN A 454 -19.57 -13.07 3.85
N SER A 455 -20.44 -12.09 3.70
CA SER A 455 -20.13 -10.68 3.83
C SER A 455 -21.21 -9.97 4.61
N ALA A 456 -20.87 -8.89 5.29
CA ALA A 456 -21.82 -8.09 6.07
C ALA A 456 -21.39 -6.62 6.17
N GLU A 457 -22.31 -5.80 6.70
CA GLU A 457 -22.10 -4.37 6.94
C GLU A 457 -21.19 -4.10 8.13
N LYS A 458 -21.22 -4.97 9.14
CA LYS A 458 -20.39 -4.92 10.35
C LYS A 458 -19.47 -6.13 10.34
N ASN A 459 -18.18 -5.89 10.21
CA ASN A 459 -17.18 -6.93 10.03
C ASN A 459 -15.87 -6.53 10.70
N ILE A 460 -15.19 -7.49 11.29
CA ILE A 460 -13.81 -7.38 11.74
C ILE A 460 -13.08 -8.68 11.46
N VAL A 461 -11.93 -8.60 10.81
CA VAL A 461 -11.08 -9.75 10.47
C VAL A 461 -9.63 -9.42 10.80
N LEU A 462 -9.01 -10.27 11.61
CA LEU A 462 -7.57 -10.28 11.85
C LEU A 462 -6.95 -11.48 11.16
N ARG A 463 -5.97 -11.22 10.32
CA ARG A 463 -5.22 -12.23 9.58
C ARG A 463 -3.74 -12.13 9.93
N ASN A 464 -3.12 -13.25 10.26
CA ASN A 464 -1.71 -13.30 10.63
C ASN A 464 -0.97 -14.38 9.85
N ASN A 465 0.28 -14.06 9.51
CA ASN A 465 1.27 -15.03 9.05
C ASN A 465 2.54 -14.86 9.90
N PHE A 466 3.15 -15.96 10.24
CA PHE A 466 4.46 -16.00 10.86
C PHE A 466 5.33 -16.97 10.06
N GLY A 467 6.37 -16.45 9.43
CA GLY A 467 7.25 -17.19 8.53
C GLY A 467 8.71 -17.14 8.95
N TRP A 468 9.47 -18.07 8.43
CA TRP A 468 10.92 -18.11 8.54
C TRP A 468 11.51 -17.79 7.17
N LEU A 469 12.31 -16.70 7.08
CA LEU A 469 12.98 -16.28 5.86
C LEU A 469 14.31 -17.01 5.72
N TYR A 470 14.41 -17.82 4.70
CA TYR A 470 15.64 -18.49 4.32
C TYR A 470 16.12 -17.96 2.96
N GLN A 471 17.31 -17.35 2.94
CA GLN A 471 17.91 -16.82 1.72
C GLN A 471 18.94 -17.81 1.18
N TYR A 472 18.78 -18.24 -0.08
CA TYR A 472 19.74 -19.07 -0.78
C TYR A 472 20.03 -18.50 -2.17
N LYS A 473 21.19 -17.88 -2.36
CA LYS A 473 21.54 -17.14 -3.58
C LYS A 473 20.48 -16.09 -3.89
N GLN A 474 19.83 -16.19 -5.06
CA GLN A 474 18.74 -15.30 -5.50
C GLN A 474 17.34 -15.75 -5.03
N TRP A 475 17.26 -16.86 -4.28
CA TRP A 475 16.01 -17.43 -3.81
C TRP A 475 15.73 -16.99 -2.38
N GLN A 476 14.55 -16.49 -2.15
CA GLN A 476 14.00 -16.32 -0.81
C GLN A 476 12.91 -17.37 -0.62
N ILE A 477 13.06 -18.20 0.40
CA ILE A 477 12.15 -19.29 0.75
C ILE A 477 11.55 -18.96 2.11
N GLU A 478 10.22 -18.91 2.20
CA GLU A 478 9.49 -18.55 3.42
C GLU A 478 8.42 -19.62 3.72
N PRO A 479 8.74 -20.72 4.45
CA PRO A 479 7.71 -21.50 5.08
C PRO A 479 7.02 -20.65 6.17
N TYR A 480 5.69 -20.73 6.26
CA TYR A 480 4.93 -19.93 7.21
C TYR A 480 3.74 -20.67 7.79
N LEU A 481 3.34 -20.23 8.99
CA LEU A 481 2.09 -20.58 9.64
C LEU A 481 1.14 -19.39 9.55
N GLY A 482 -0.13 -19.66 9.30
CA GLY A 482 -1.18 -18.65 9.25
C GLY A 482 -2.25 -18.94 10.29
N MET A 483 -2.75 -17.88 10.92
CA MET A 483 -3.85 -17.94 11.88
C MET A 483 -4.74 -16.71 11.71
N ASP A 484 -6.02 -16.94 11.44
CA ASP A 484 -6.99 -15.91 11.18
C ASP A 484 -8.20 -16.04 12.11
N ILE A 485 -8.75 -14.90 12.50
CA ILE A 485 -9.99 -14.81 13.26
C ILE A 485 -10.86 -13.70 12.68
N GLY A 486 -12.16 -13.92 12.64
CA GLY A 486 -13.09 -12.91 12.17
C GLY A 486 -14.45 -13.02 12.80
N MET A 487 -15.17 -11.89 12.79
CA MET A 487 -16.54 -11.80 13.24
C MET A 487 -17.31 -10.82 12.36
N GLN A 488 -18.55 -11.14 12.07
CA GLN A 488 -19.46 -10.25 11.35
C GLN A 488 -20.88 -10.31 11.89
N LYS A 489 -21.64 -9.24 11.60
CA LYS A 489 -23.08 -9.18 11.87
C LYS A 489 -23.73 -8.33 10.78
N ALA A 490 -24.80 -8.84 10.16
CA ALA A 490 -25.64 -8.03 9.27
C ALA A 490 -26.41 -6.96 10.05
N THR A 491 -26.87 -5.94 9.34
CA THR A 491 -27.60 -4.81 9.95
C THR A 491 -29.02 -5.20 10.36
N SER A 492 -29.60 -6.26 9.76
CA SER A 492 -30.93 -6.75 10.15
C SER A 492 -31.04 -7.00 11.66
N PRO A 493 -32.13 -6.57 12.31
CA PRO A 493 -32.34 -6.75 13.74
C PRO A 493 -32.21 -8.21 14.20
N ASP A 494 -32.73 -9.13 13.40
CA ASP A 494 -32.76 -10.58 13.69
C ASP A 494 -31.48 -11.32 13.26
N ALA A 495 -30.49 -10.58 12.72
CA ALA A 495 -29.25 -11.18 12.27
C ALA A 495 -28.39 -11.67 13.44
N ASP A 496 -28.00 -12.93 13.36
CA ASP A 496 -27.05 -13.50 14.31
C ASP A 496 -25.60 -13.06 13.98
N SER A 497 -24.79 -12.98 15.02
CA SER A 497 -23.36 -12.81 14.87
C SER A 497 -22.73 -14.11 14.35
N GLN A 498 -21.91 -13.99 13.33
CA GLN A 498 -21.14 -15.09 12.78
C GLN A 498 -19.66 -14.91 13.16
N LYS A 499 -19.01 -15.98 13.55
CA LYS A 499 -17.59 -15.99 13.90
C LYS A 499 -16.87 -17.01 13.03
N ALA A 500 -15.64 -16.70 12.66
CA ALA A 500 -14.84 -17.61 11.86
C ALA A 500 -13.42 -17.69 12.41
N PHE A 501 -12.82 -18.86 12.27
CA PHE A 501 -11.45 -19.14 12.62
C PHE A 501 -10.79 -19.94 11.49
N GLY A 502 -9.55 -19.58 11.13
CA GLY A 502 -8.78 -20.25 10.10
C GLY A 502 -7.33 -20.43 10.48
N TYR A 503 -6.73 -21.53 10.04
CA TYR A 503 -5.29 -21.71 10.12
C TYR A 503 -4.76 -22.30 8.82
N ALA A 504 -3.48 -22.05 8.57
CA ALA A 504 -2.81 -22.49 7.34
C ALA A 504 -1.34 -22.82 7.59
N VAL A 505 -0.83 -23.68 6.73
CA VAL A 505 0.59 -23.92 6.54
C VAL A 505 0.91 -23.66 5.08
N GLY A 506 1.94 -22.89 4.82
CA GLY A 506 2.28 -22.53 3.45
C GLY A 506 3.76 -22.34 3.22
N LEU A 507 4.11 -22.26 1.96
CA LEU A 507 5.44 -21.99 1.47
C LEU A 507 5.36 -20.89 0.41
N LYS A 508 6.15 -19.83 0.59
CA LYS A 508 6.39 -18.82 -0.44
C LYS A 508 7.81 -18.97 -0.94
N THR A 509 7.99 -18.82 -2.23
CA THR A 509 9.32 -18.76 -2.85
C THR A 509 9.35 -17.57 -3.78
N THR A 510 10.34 -16.71 -3.60
CA THR A 510 10.55 -15.50 -4.40
C THR A 510 11.92 -15.58 -5.08
N HIS A 511 11.94 -15.25 -6.36
CA HIS A 511 13.12 -15.10 -7.21
C HIS A 511 12.92 -13.81 -8.03
N PRO A 512 13.95 -13.10 -8.48
CA PRO A 512 13.79 -11.90 -9.31
C PRO A 512 12.89 -12.06 -10.54
N ALA A 513 12.85 -13.25 -11.13
CA ALA A 513 12.03 -13.54 -12.32
C ALA A 513 10.69 -14.23 -12.02
N TRP A 514 10.43 -14.71 -10.82
CA TRP A 514 9.18 -15.40 -10.52
C TRP A 514 8.87 -15.50 -9.02
N TYR A 515 7.59 -15.69 -8.72
CA TYR A 515 7.05 -15.89 -7.38
C TYR A 515 6.10 -17.09 -7.38
N MET A 516 6.17 -17.92 -6.35
CA MET A 516 5.26 -19.03 -6.13
C MET A 516 4.80 -19.06 -4.67
N GLN A 517 3.54 -19.37 -4.46
CA GLN A 517 3.00 -19.66 -3.13
C GLN A 517 2.12 -20.90 -3.20
N LEU A 518 2.32 -21.79 -2.25
CA LEU A 518 1.45 -22.94 -2.00
C LEU A 518 1.01 -22.89 -0.54
N GLU A 519 -0.29 -23.00 -0.30
CA GLU A 519 -0.88 -22.92 1.04
C GLU A 519 -1.95 -24.01 1.19
N TRP A 520 -1.84 -24.80 2.26
CA TRP A 520 -2.94 -25.61 2.75
C TRP A 520 -3.60 -24.87 3.91
N ALA A 521 -4.93 -24.74 3.87
CA ALA A 521 -5.68 -24.03 4.89
C ALA A 521 -6.93 -24.79 5.30
N THR A 522 -7.35 -24.60 6.53
CA THR A 522 -8.65 -25.08 7.04
C THR A 522 -9.34 -23.96 7.81
N GLY A 523 -10.65 -23.86 7.65
CA GLY A 523 -11.47 -22.85 8.29
C GLY A 523 -12.70 -23.44 8.94
N ARG A 524 -13.17 -22.77 9.99
CA ARG A 524 -14.43 -23.05 10.68
C ARG A 524 -15.26 -21.79 10.77
N LEU A 525 -16.52 -21.88 10.36
CA LEU A 525 -17.53 -20.85 10.53
C LEU A 525 -18.55 -21.32 11.57
N PHE A 526 -18.78 -20.50 12.58
CA PHE A 526 -19.75 -20.72 13.62
C PHE A 526 -20.98 -19.84 13.35
N GLN A 527 -22.11 -20.50 13.09
CA GLN A 527 -23.42 -19.87 12.90
C GLN A 527 -24.38 -20.51 13.90
N ARG A 528 -25.31 -19.74 14.44
CA ARG A 528 -26.32 -20.10 15.47
C ARG A 528 -26.34 -21.58 15.94
N ASN A 529 -26.65 -22.54 15.04
CA ASN A 529 -26.76 -23.97 15.35
C ASN A 529 -25.92 -24.87 14.43
N GLN A 530 -25.02 -24.27 13.64
CA GLN A 530 -24.24 -25.02 12.64
C GLN A 530 -22.77 -24.59 12.67
N ILE A 531 -21.89 -25.56 12.50
CA ILE A 531 -20.47 -25.35 12.27
C ILE A 531 -20.17 -25.81 10.85
N VAL A 532 -19.76 -24.87 9.99
CA VAL A 532 -19.26 -25.22 8.66
C VAL A 532 -17.74 -25.30 8.75
N GLN A 533 -17.19 -26.42 8.33
CA GLN A 533 -15.75 -26.63 8.25
C GLN A 533 -15.37 -27.00 6.82
N GLU A 534 -14.33 -26.35 6.31
CA GLU A 534 -13.80 -26.62 4.97
C GLU A 534 -12.27 -26.65 5.00
N ARG A 535 -11.68 -27.27 3.99
CA ARG A 535 -10.24 -27.30 3.74
C ARG A 535 -9.98 -26.84 2.31
N SER A 536 -8.92 -26.08 2.11
CA SER A 536 -8.54 -25.59 0.79
C SER A 536 -7.04 -25.72 0.55
N ILE A 537 -6.69 -25.91 -0.73
CA ILE A 537 -5.32 -25.78 -1.20
C ILE A 537 -5.31 -24.57 -2.13
N ASN A 538 -4.53 -23.58 -1.80
CA ASN A 538 -4.35 -22.35 -2.54
C ASN A 538 -2.97 -22.38 -3.21
N ALA A 539 -2.93 -22.11 -4.51
CA ALA A 539 -1.71 -22.07 -5.29
C ALA A 539 -1.71 -20.84 -6.20
N ASN A 540 -0.59 -20.16 -6.28
CA ASN A 540 -0.35 -19.11 -7.25
C ASN A 540 1.11 -19.12 -7.70
N TRP A 541 1.30 -18.80 -8.96
CA TRP A 541 2.60 -18.72 -9.60
C TRP A 541 2.61 -17.56 -10.60
N TYR A 542 3.64 -16.73 -10.54
CA TYR A 542 3.83 -15.58 -11.41
C TYR A 542 5.26 -15.57 -11.96
N VAL A 543 5.39 -15.27 -13.24
CA VAL A 543 6.66 -14.95 -13.91
C VAL A 543 6.69 -13.46 -14.18
N MET A 544 7.78 -12.80 -13.82
CA MET A 544 8.00 -11.36 -13.96
C MET A 544 8.98 -11.08 -15.11
N PHE A 545 8.78 -9.99 -15.85
CA PHE A 545 9.64 -9.56 -16.95
C PHE A 545 9.72 -8.04 -17.08
#